data_9b59e347516bf2c4cd01587a8f5f38b6
#
_entry.id   9b59e347516bf2c4cd01587a8f5f38b6
#
_cell.length_a   1.000
_cell.length_b   1.000
_cell.length_c   1.000
_cell.angle_alpha   90.00
_cell.angle_beta   90.00
_cell.angle_gamma   90.00
#
_symmetry.space_group_name_H-M   'P 1'
#
loop_
_entity.id
_entity.type
_entity.pdbx_description
1 polymer ?
#
loop_
_entity_poly.entity_id
_entity_poly.type
_entity_poly.pdbx_seq_one_letter_code
_entity_poly.pdbx_strand_id
1 'polypeptide(L)'
;MADGEKIRVIIVDDVAETRENVRKLLQFEADIEVVAAARTGREAIQLTQETNPDVVLMDINMPDMDGIAATEAIRQKMPSVQVVILSVQGDQNYMRRAMLVGARDFLTKPPMPDDLVAAIRRAGKMAREERSKSGQAFVAAQGGTNQPMTTSGMTRGKIVLIYSPKGGTGCTTIAVNLAVALHNEETRVAIVDANLQFGDVAIFLNEQGKNTILDLAPRVDELDPETVDNVMIKNAASGVHVLASPSRPENAEKVDADQFAKLLRYLSQLYAYVIVDSSAYLTDVTLSVLDTADAIVLVATQDIPSIKNARLFLDLLQTLNIPAEKIAFVMNKFDKRIAISPEKVGENLKQTVLAVIPLDERTVIPAVNRGVPFMLDNKTQPAARGIYMLAEALRAKLVKREMEESQTMAKR
;
A
#
# COMPACT_ATOMS: atom_id res chain seq x y z
N MET A 1 7.19 0.97 38.12
CA MET A 1 6.70 0.27 36.93
C MET A 1 5.26 0.70 36.77
N ALA A 2 4.93 1.47 35.76
CA ALA A 2 3.56 1.92 35.53
C ALA A 2 2.69 0.72 35.21
N ASP A 3 1.53 0.63 35.83
CA ASP A 3 0.50 -0.39 35.64
C ASP A 3 0.05 -0.32 34.17
N GLY A 4 0.59 -1.21 33.34
CA GLY A 4 0.30 -1.21 31.90
C GLY A 4 -1.10 -1.77 31.69
N GLU A 5 -1.96 -0.99 31.04
CA GLU A 5 -3.30 -1.40 30.62
C GLU A 5 -3.24 -2.73 29.86
N LYS A 6 -3.97 -3.76 30.29
CA LYS A 6 -3.96 -5.11 29.70
C LYS A 6 -4.56 -5.10 28.30
N ILE A 7 -4.05 -5.95 27.41
CA ILE A 7 -4.62 -6.16 26.07
C ILE A 7 -5.94 -6.94 26.24
N ARG A 8 -7.05 -6.35 25.82
CA ARG A 8 -8.38 -6.92 25.96
C ARG A 8 -8.71 -7.79 24.75
N VAL A 9 -8.99 -9.07 24.97
CA VAL A 9 -9.15 -10.08 23.92
C VAL A 9 -10.54 -10.72 23.98
N ILE A 10 -11.19 -10.89 22.82
CA ILE A 10 -12.34 -11.78 22.64
C ILE A 10 -11.89 -13.05 21.92
N ILE A 11 -12.39 -14.20 22.38
CA ILE A 11 -12.17 -15.50 21.73
C ILE A 11 -13.46 -15.92 21.03
N VAL A 12 -13.37 -16.19 19.71
CA VAL A 12 -14.50 -16.59 18.88
C VAL A 12 -14.21 -17.92 18.22
N ASP A 13 -15.00 -18.95 18.58
CA ASP A 13 -14.86 -20.31 18.06
C ASP A 13 -16.16 -21.07 18.36
N ASP A 14 -16.68 -21.90 17.49
CA ASP A 14 -17.92 -22.66 17.73
C ASP A 14 -17.70 -23.84 18.70
N VAL A 15 -16.46 -24.36 18.78
CA VAL A 15 -16.07 -25.48 19.67
C VAL A 15 -15.73 -24.96 21.07
N ALA A 16 -16.52 -25.36 22.07
CA ALA A 16 -16.34 -24.94 23.45
C ALA A 16 -14.96 -25.31 24.03
N GLU A 17 -14.46 -26.49 23.69
CA GLU A 17 -13.15 -26.98 24.15
C GLU A 17 -12.01 -26.11 23.62
N THR A 18 -12.07 -25.70 22.37
CA THR A 18 -11.07 -24.79 21.78
C THR A 18 -11.04 -23.45 22.50
N ARG A 19 -12.23 -22.86 22.77
CA ARG A 19 -12.31 -21.60 23.53
C ARG A 19 -11.69 -21.71 24.91
N GLU A 20 -11.96 -22.80 25.63
CA GLU A 20 -11.38 -23.02 26.95
C GLU A 20 -9.88 -23.27 26.92
N ASN A 21 -9.38 -23.99 25.93
CA ASN A 21 -7.94 -24.22 25.76
C ASN A 21 -7.19 -22.90 25.49
N VAL A 22 -7.70 -22.08 24.57
CA VAL A 22 -7.13 -20.75 24.30
C VAL A 22 -7.21 -19.86 25.54
N ARG A 23 -8.33 -19.85 26.25
CA ARG A 23 -8.49 -19.09 27.50
C ARG A 23 -7.45 -19.49 28.55
N LYS A 24 -7.23 -20.80 28.74
CA LYS A 24 -6.23 -21.31 29.70
C LYS A 24 -4.81 -20.90 29.30
N LEU A 25 -4.47 -20.94 28.02
CA LEU A 25 -3.16 -20.47 27.54
C LEU A 25 -2.94 -18.99 27.86
N LEU A 26 -3.94 -18.15 27.63
CA LEU A 26 -3.83 -16.71 27.85
C LEU A 26 -3.90 -16.32 29.34
N GLN A 27 -4.40 -17.18 30.21
CA GLN A 27 -4.52 -16.91 31.65
C GLN A 27 -3.15 -16.72 32.33
N PHE A 28 -2.09 -17.27 31.77
CA PHE A 28 -0.74 -17.15 32.31
C PHE A 28 -0.02 -15.86 31.89
N GLU A 29 -0.61 -15.09 30.95
CA GLU A 29 -0.03 -13.86 30.44
C GLU A 29 -0.55 -12.65 31.24
N ALA A 30 0.35 -11.99 32.00
CA ALA A 30 -0.03 -10.90 32.89
C ALA A 30 -0.56 -9.65 32.17
N ASP A 31 -0.18 -9.47 30.91
CA ASP A 31 -0.50 -8.32 30.05
C ASP A 31 -1.69 -8.56 29.13
N ILE A 32 -2.37 -9.73 29.21
CA ILE A 32 -3.52 -10.09 28.38
C ILE A 32 -4.74 -10.38 29.27
N GLU A 33 -5.92 -9.92 28.84
CA GLU A 33 -7.20 -10.17 29.52
C GLU A 33 -8.26 -10.64 28.53
N VAL A 34 -8.82 -11.83 28.74
CA VAL A 34 -9.95 -12.33 27.96
C VAL A 34 -11.25 -11.73 28.51
N VAL A 35 -11.80 -10.75 27.79
CA VAL A 35 -12.99 -9.99 28.23
C VAL A 35 -14.32 -10.62 27.84
N ALA A 36 -14.34 -11.45 26.78
CA ALA A 36 -15.55 -12.17 26.34
C ALA A 36 -15.17 -13.40 25.49
N ALA A 37 -16.17 -14.28 25.28
CA ALA A 37 -16.07 -15.39 24.34
C ALA A 37 -17.39 -15.56 23.57
N ALA A 38 -17.29 -15.75 22.26
CA ALA A 38 -18.43 -15.92 21.35
C ALA A 38 -18.39 -17.29 20.65
N ARG A 39 -19.57 -17.76 20.22
CA ARG A 39 -19.74 -19.04 19.52
C ARG A 39 -20.02 -18.87 18.03
N THR A 40 -20.41 -17.67 17.61
CA THR A 40 -20.79 -17.37 16.24
C THR A 40 -20.24 -16.01 15.81
N GLY A 41 -20.16 -15.77 14.50
CA GLY A 41 -19.74 -14.48 13.95
C GLY A 41 -20.65 -13.32 14.37
N ARG A 42 -21.95 -13.53 14.45
CA ARG A 42 -22.90 -12.50 14.90
C ARG A 42 -22.71 -12.14 16.37
N GLU A 43 -22.55 -13.14 17.23
CA GLU A 43 -22.26 -12.92 18.65
C GLU A 43 -20.93 -12.19 18.83
N ALA A 44 -19.92 -12.51 18.02
CA ALA A 44 -18.64 -11.83 18.02
C ALA A 44 -18.79 -10.34 17.69
N ILE A 45 -19.54 -9.98 16.65
CA ILE A 45 -19.79 -8.57 16.28
C ILE A 45 -20.49 -7.83 17.44
N GLN A 46 -21.51 -8.41 18.05
CA GLN A 46 -22.23 -7.82 19.17
C GLN A 46 -21.33 -7.60 20.38
N LEU A 47 -20.63 -8.65 20.83
CA LEU A 47 -19.72 -8.58 21.99
C LEU A 47 -18.55 -7.61 21.74
N THR A 48 -18.09 -7.50 20.50
CA THR A 48 -17.05 -6.52 20.14
C THR A 48 -17.55 -5.09 20.33
N GLN A 49 -18.80 -4.80 19.99
CA GLN A 49 -19.41 -3.48 20.22
C GLN A 49 -19.62 -3.19 21.70
N GLU A 50 -20.05 -4.19 22.48
CA GLU A 50 -20.33 -4.04 23.92
C GLU A 50 -19.05 -3.90 24.76
N THR A 51 -18.03 -4.70 24.44
CA THR A 51 -16.82 -4.76 25.29
C THR A 51 -15.67 -3.91 24.78
N ASN A 52 -15.71 -3.44 23.51
CA ASN A 52 -14.67 -2.65 22.88
C ASN A 52 -13.24 -3.22 23.09
N PRO A 53 -12.97 -4.45 22.62
CA PRO A 53 -11.68 -5.13 22.82
C PRO A 53 -10.58 -4.51 22.00
N ASP A 54 -9.33 -4.90 22.28
CA ASP A 54 -8.19 -4.57 21.42
C ASP A 54 -8.05 -5.59 20.30
N VAL A 55 -8.26 -6.88 20.63
CA VAL A 55 -8.04 -8.00 19.72
C VAL A 55 -9.23 -8.96 19.73
N VAL A 56 -9.60 -9.47 18.57
CA VAL A 56 -10.56 -10.57 18.41
C VAL A 56 -9.81 -11.76 17.81
N LEU A 57 -9.76 -12.87 18.52
CA LEU A 57 -9.31 -14.16 17.99
C LEU A 57 -10.50 -14.84 17.32
N MET A 58 -10.47 -15.00 15.99
CA MET A 58 -11.61 -15.40 15.18
C MET A 58 -11.37 -16.72 14.49
N ASP A 59 -12.22 -17.72 14.75
CA ASP A 59 -12.28 -18.91 13.92
C ASP A 59 -12.94 -18.62 12.56
N ILE A 60 -12.54 -19.34 11.51
CA ILE A 60 -13.14 -19.19 10.18
C ILE A 60 -14.43 -20.00 10.07
N ASN A 61 -14.40 -21.26 10.49
CA ASN A 61 -15.45 -22.22 10.22
C ASN A 61 -16.49 -22.23 11.35
N MET A 62 -17.42 -21.29 11.30
CA MET A 62 -18.49 -21.22 12.28
C MET A 62 -19.88 -21.35 11.63
N PRO A 63 -20.88 -21.97 12.30
CA PRO A 63 -22.24 -21.92 11.84
C PRO A 63 -22.78 -20.48 11.87
N ASP A 64 -23.70 -20.14 10.99
CA ASP A 64 -24.37 -18.84 10.91
C ASP A 64 -23.62 -17.78 10.09
N MET A 65 -22.42 -17.42 10.44
CA MET A 65 -21.58 -16.43 9.74
C MET A 65 -20.12 -16.89 9.80
N ASP A 66 -19.46 -17.00 8.66
CA ASP A 66 -18.05 -17.36 8.62
C ASP A 66 -17.18 -16.24 9.23
N GLY A 67 -16.01 -16.62 9.77
CA GLY A 67 -15.13 -15.68 10.47
C GLY A 67 -14.57 -14.59 9.55
N ILE A 68 -14.51 -14.80 8.23
CA ILE A 68 -14.08 -13.80 7.26
C ILE A 68 -15.12 -12.69 7.13
N ALA A 69 -16.42 -13.07 6.98
CA ALA A 69 -17.52 -12.11 6.93
C ALA A 69 -17.67 -11.36 8.27
N ALA A 70 -17.48 -12.05 9.41
CA ALA A 70 -17.49 -11.42 10.73
C ALA A 70 -16.33 -10.42 10.88
N THR A 71 -15.14 -10.74 10.39
CA THR A 71 -13.95 -9.86 10.39
C THR A 71 -14.25 -8.59 9.60
N GLU A 72 -14.77 -8.71 8.39
CA GLU A 72 -15.15 -7.56 7.56
C GLU A 72 -16.12 -6.63 8.28
N ALA A 73 -17.20 -7.20 8.88
CA ALA A 73 -18.21 -6.42 9.60
C ALA A 73 -17.63 -5.72 10.85
N ILE A 74 -16.73 -6.36 11.59
CA ILE A 74 -16.04 -5.76 12.74
C ILE A 74 -15.15 -4.61 12.28
N ARG A 75 -14.33 -4.81 11.26
CA ARG A 75 -13.41 -3.78 10.73
C ARG A 75 -14.14 -2.56 10.17
N GLN A 76 -15.27 -2.75 9.52
CA GLN A 76 -16.09 -1.63 9.02
C GLN A 76 -16.69 -0.78 10.16
N LYS A 77 -17.14 -1.40 11.24
CA LYS A 77 -17.79 -0.70 12.35
C LYS A 77 -16.82 -0.16 13.39
N MET A 78 -15.74 -0.88 13.62
CA MET A 78 -14.74 -0.58 14.66
C MET A 78 -13.32 -0.76 14.12
N PRO A 79 -12.80 0.21 13.36
CA PRO A 79 -11.51 0.12 12.69
C PRO A 79 -10.32 -0.08 13.65
N SER A 80 -10.44 0.37 14.90
CA SER A 80 -9.37 0.22 15.92
C SER A 80 -9.22 -1.20 16.45
N VAL A 81 -10.27 -2.06 16.33
CA VAL A 81 -10.21 -3.45 16.80
C VAL A 81 -9.44 -4.29 15.80
N GLN A 82 -8.44 -5.03 16.26
CA GLN A 82 -7.66 -5.91 15.39
C GLN A 82 -8.17 -7.33 15.44
N VAL A 83 -8.21 -8.03 14.29
CA VAL A 83 -8.67 -9.41 14.20
C VAL A 83 -7.51 -10.34 13.84
N VAL A 84 -7.31 -11.39 14.64
CA VAL A 84 -6.36 -12.48 14.38
C VAL A 84 -7.17 -13.74 14.08
N ILE A 85 -6.98 -14.31 12.89
CA ILE A 85 -7.68 -15.50 12.44
C ILE A 85 -7.02 -16.77 12.98
N LEU A 86 -7.83 -17.72 13.45
CA LEU A 86 -7.42 -19.08 13.81
C LEU A 86 -8.10 -20.07 12.86
N SER A 87 -7.35 -20.91 12.14
CA SER A 87 -7.94 -21.87 11.19
C SER A 87 -7.30 -23.23 11.23
N VAL A 88 -8.09 -24.28 11.05
CA VAL A 88 -7.62 -25.67 10.93
C VAL A 88 -6.97 -25.92 9.56
N GLN A 89 -7.34 -25.16 8.56
CA GLN A 89 -6.83 -25.29 7.19
C GLN A 89 -5.75 -24.26 6.91
N GLY A 90 -4.54 -24.74 6.64
CA GLY A 90 -3.44 -23.92 6.10
C GLY A 90 -3.60 -23.60 4.59
N ASP A 91 -4.84 -23.53 4.09
CA ASP A 91 -5.11 -23.22 2.69
C ASP A 91 -4.80 -21.73 2.42
N GLN A 92 -3.85 -21.50 1.53
CA GLN A 92 -3.43 -20.17 1.11
C GLN A 92 -4.58 -19.27 0.63
N ASN A 93 -5.66 -19.88 0.11
CA ASN A 93 -6.85 -19.12 -0.33
C ASN A 93 -7.63 -18.54 0.85
N TYR A 94 -7.77 -19.28 1.96
CA TYR A 94 -8.42 -18.77 3.18
C TYR A 94 -7.56 -17.70 3.86
N MET A 95 -6.26 -17.92 3.97
CA MET A 95 -5.32 -16.90 4.48
C MET A 95 -5.41 -15.60 3.66
N ARG A 96 -5.35 -15.71 2.33
CA ARG A 96 -5.46 -14.56 1.42
C ARG A 96 -6.79 -13.81 1.62
N ARG A 97 -7.91 -14.52 1.68
CA ARG A 97 -9.24 -13.91 1.90
C ARG A 97 -9.33 -13.22 3.26
N ALA A 98 -8.81 -13.85 4.32
CA ALA A 98 -8.79 -13.27 5.66
C ALA A 98 -8.00 -11.95 5.71
N MET A 99 -6.82 -11.92 5.09
CA MET A 99 -6.01 -10.70 5.01
C MET A 99 -6.67 -9.60 4.18
N LEU A 100 -7.35 -9.95 3.10
CA LEU A 100 -8.08 -9.00 2.25
C LEU A 100 -9.23 -8.28 2.98
N VAL A 101 -9.92 -8.94 3.92
CA VAL A 101 -10.98 -8.31 4.72
C VAL A 101 -10.44 -7.59 5.96
N GLY A 102 -9.12 -7.51 6.11
CA GLY A 102 -8.47 -6.74 7.17
C GLY A 102 -8.14 -7.54 8.43
N ALA A 103 -8.05 -8.87 8.37
CA ALA A 103 -7.43 -9.64 9.44
C ALA A 103 -5.97 -9.22 9.60
N ARG A 104 -5.51 -9.14 10.84
CA ARG A 104 -4.16 -8.67 11.16
C ARG A 104 -3.12 -9.77 11.13
N ASP A 105 -3.54 -10.97 11.50
CA ASP A 105 -2.66 -12.14 11.51
C ASP A 105 -3.50 -13.40 11.25
N PHE A 106 -2.82 -14.49 10.87
CA PHE A 106 -3.44 -15.78 10.58
C PHE A 106 -2.60 -16.89 11.20
N LEU A 107 -3.20 -17.68 12.09
CA LEU A 107 -2.55 -18.80 12.76
C LEU A 107 -3.27 -20.11 12.48
N THR A 108 -2.51 -21.18 12.28
CA THR A 108 -3.06 -22.53 12.13
C THR A 108 -3.40 -23.16 13.49
N LYS A 109 -4.51 -23.88 13.58
CA LYS A 109 -4.91 -24.63 14.79
C LYS A 109 -4.26 -26.00 14.82
N PRO A 110 -3.80 -26.48 15.99
CA PRO A 110 -3.65 -25.75 17.26
C PRO A 110 -2.49 -24.75 17.19
N PRO A 111 -2.69 -23.48 17.59
CA PRO A 111 -1.62 -22.51 17.57
C PRO A 111 -0.55 -22.85 18.62
N MET A 112 0.72 -22.62 18.28
CA MET A 112 1.78 -22.67 19.27
C MET A 112 1.56 -21.53 20.30
N PRO A 113 1.73 -21.78 21.62
CA PRO A 113 1.48 -20.76 22.65
C PRO A 113 2.24 -19.46 22.41
N ASP A 114 3.52 -19.55 22.05
CA ASP A 114 4.38 -18.38 21.82
C ASP A 114 3.92 -17.56 20.59
N ASP A 115 3.50 -18.24 19.51
CA ASP A 115 3.02 -17.57 18.30
C ASP A 115 1.69 -16.85 18.54
N LEU A 116 0.79 -17.49 19.31
CA LEU A 116 -0.51 -16.90 19.68
C LEU A 116 -0.32 -15.63 20.51
N VAL A 117 0.51 -15.71 21.55
CA VAL A 117 0.82 -14.58 22.43
C VAL A 117 1.51 -13.44 21.65
N ALA A 118 2.46 -13.78 20.79
CA ALA A 118 3.15 -12.80 19.94
C ALA A 118 2.18 -12.09 18.97
N ALA A 119 1.26 -12.82 18.34
CA ALA A 119 0.24 -12.26 17.46
C ALA A 119 -0.72 -11.31 18.21
N ILE A 120 -1.17 -11.70 19.40
CA ILE A 120 -2.03 -10.86 20.25
C ILE A 120 -1.30 -9.57 20.66
N ARG A 121 -0.03 -9.65 21.06
CA ARG A 121 0.76 -8.47 21.44
C ARG A 121 0.98 -7.52 20.26
N ARG A 122 1.29 -8.03 19.07
CA ARG A 122 1.37 -7.21 17.84
C ARG A 122 0.05 -6.53 17.55
N ALA A 123 -1.04 -7.28 17.52
CA ALA A 123 -2.38 -6.76 17.25
C ALA A 123 -2.83 -5.74 18.32
N GLY A 124 -2.63 -6.03 19.61
CA GLY A 124 -2.99 -5.14 20.71
C GLY A 124 -2.23 -3.80 20.70
N LYS A 125 -0.94 -3.82 20.38
CA LYS A 125 -0.15 -2.58 20.18
C LYS A 125 -0.78 -1.70 19.10
N MET A 126 -1.15 -2.27 17.98
CA MET A 126 -1.76 -1.53 16.87
C MET A 126 -3.15 -1.00 17.19
N ALA A 127 -3.98 -1.78 17.89
CA ALA A 127 -5.30 -1.33 18.35
C ALA A 127 -5.18 -0.05 19.18
N ARG A 128 -4.20 0.03 20.07
CA ARG A 128 -3.92 1.21 20.89
C ARG A 128 -3.42 2.40 20.08
N GLU A 129 -2.53 2.17 19.13
CA GLU A 129 -2.04 3.22 18.22
C GLU A 129 -3.18 3.80 17.37
N GLU A 130 -4.10 2.98 16.88
CA GLU A 130 -5.29 3.44 16.13
C GLU A 130 -6.26 4.21 17.02
N ARG A 131 -6.47 3.79 18.28
CA ARG A 131 -7.28 4.54 19.24
C ARG A 131 -6.66 5.87 19.64
N SER A 132 -5.35 5.94 19.84
CA SER A 132 -4.67 7.18 20.19
C SER A 132 -4.77 8.22 19.07
N LYS A 133 -4.71 7.78 17.81
CA LYS A 133 -4.91 8.65 16.63
C LYS A 133 -6.35 9.20 16.54
N SER A 134 -7.36 8.39 16.85
CA SER A 134 -8.76 8.83 16.89
C SER A 134 -9.08 9.72 18.09
N GLY A 135 -8.42 9.49 19.25
CA GLY A 135 -8.57 10.33 20.46
C GLY A 135 -7.96 11.72 20.32
N GLN A 136 -6.84 11.86 19.63
CA GLN A 136 -6.22 13.17 19.37
C GLN A 136 -7.05 14.07 18.45
N ALA A 137 -7.80 13.49 17.51
CA ALA A 137 -8.73 14.22 16.66
C ALA A 137 -9.92 14.80 17.46
N PHE A 138 -10.31 14.20 18.58
CA PHE A 138 -11.45 14.64 19.40
C PHE A 138 -11.08 15.72 20.44
N VAL A 139 -9.82 15.75 20.92
CA VAL A 139 -9.34 16.74 21.91
C VAL A 139 -8.96 18.07 21.25
N ALA A 140 -8.62 18.07 19.96
CA ALA A 140 -8.34 19.29 19.20
C ALA A 140 -9.56 20.17 18.92
N ALA A 141 -10.78 19.69 19.22
CA ALA A 141 -12.05 20.42 19.00
C ALA A 141 -12.56 21.21 20.23
N GLN A 142 -11.90 21.16 21.39
CA GLN A 142 -12.32 21.92 22.57
C GLN A 142 -11.15 22.63 23.28
N GLY A 143 -10.98 23.88 22.93
CA GLY A 143 -10.63 24.96 23.84
C GLY A 143 -9.19 25.28 24.16
N GLY A 144 -8.78 26.49 23.83
CA GLY A 144 -7.85 27.28 24.64
C GLY A 144 -6.54 27.68 23.95
N THR A 145 -6.53 28.93 23.53
CA THR A 145 -5.42 29.84 23.24
C THR A 145 -4.09 29.48 23.93
N ASN A 146 -3.13 28.97 23.15
CA ASN A 146 -1.72 29.32 23.26
C ASN A 146 -1.06 28.98 21.92
N GLN A 147 -0.39 29.97 21.34
CA GLN A 147 0.24 29.88 20.04
C GLN A 147 1.24 28.72 19.99
N PRO A 148 1.08 27.75 19.06
CA PRO A 148 2.20 27.01 18.59
C PRO A 148 2.84 27.76 17.44
N MET A 149 4.15 27.83 17.45
CA MET A 149 4.94 28.24 16.28
C MET A 149 4.38 27.57 15.06
N THR A 150 4.04 28.36 14.07
CA THR A 150 3.63 27.94 12.73
C THR A 150 4.73 27.13 12.08
N THR A 151 4.69 25.81 12.22
CA THR A 151 5.19 24.95 11.16
C THR A 151 4.13 25.02 10.07
N SER A 152 4.43 25.74 9.02
CA SER A 152 3.67 25.73 7.76
C SER A 152 3.23 24.32 7.46
N GLY A 153 1.92 24.10 7.24
CA GLY A 153 1.36 22.80 6.97
C GLY A 153 2.08 22.11 5.81
N MET A 154 3.03 21.24 6.11
CA MET A 154 3.60 20.34 5.12
C MET A 154 2.52 19.32 4.79
N THR A 155 1.82 19.56 3.69
CA THR A 155 0.94 18.55 3.09
C THR A 155 1.81 17.32 2.80
N ARG A 156 1.40 16.15 3.32
CA ARG A 156 2.04 14.88 3.04
C ARG A 156 2.18 14.67 1.53
N GLY A 157 3.35 14.27 1.07
CA GLY A 157 3.60 13.96 -0.33
C GLY A 157 2.76 12.77 -0.83
N LYS A 158 2.70 12.58 -2.13
CA LYS A 158 1.83 11.61 -2.80
C LYS A 158 2.58 10.35 -3.18
N ILE A 159 2.03 9.19 -2.81
CA ILE A 159 2.53 7.88 -3.22
C ILE A 159 1.81 7.48 -4.51
N VAL A 160 2.57 7.26 -5.58
CA VAL A 160 2.07 6.93 -6.92
C VAL A 160 2.62 5.59 -7.35
N LEU A 161 1.76 4.58 -7.45
CA LEU A 161 2.12 3.26 -7.95
C LEU A 161 2.03 3.23 -9.48
N ILE A 162 3.08 2.76 -10.15
CA ILE A 162 3.07 2.43 -11.58
C ILE A 162 2.92 0.92 -11.71
N TYR A 163 1.85 0.47 -12.32
CA TYR A 163 1.51 -0.94 -12.38
C TYR A 163 0.92 -1.37 -13.72
N SER A 164 1.21 -2.59 -14.11
CA SER A 164 0.52 -3.28 -15.21
C SER A 164 0.44 -4.78 -14.90
N PRO A 165 -0.72 -5.43 -15.06
CA PRO A 165 -0.86 -6.87 -14.91
C PRO A 165 -0.23 -7.67 -16.08
N LYS A 166 0.48 -7.00 -16.99
CA LYS A 166 1.20 -7.60 -18.11
C LYS A 166 2.63 -7.08 -18.13
N GLY A 167 3.60 -7.99 -18.18
CA GLY A 167 5.01 -7.65 -18.34
C GLY A 167 5.31 -6.97 -19.67
N GLY A 168 6.36 -6.16 -19.72
CA GLY A 168 6.84 -5.51 -20.94
C GLY A 168 6.01 -4.33 -21.43
N THR A 169 5.04 -3.85 -20.66
CA THR A 169 4.22 -2.67 -21.00
C THR A 169 4.95 -1.34 -20.86
N GLY A 170 6.12 -1.33 -20.19
CA GLY A 170 6.97 -0.15 -20.01
C GLY A 170 6.75 0.58 -18.69
N CYS A 171 6.34 -0.11 -17.62
CA CYS A 171 6.13 0.48 -16.28
C CYS A 171 7.39 1.18 -15.77
N THR A 172 8.54 0.51 -15.73
CA THR A 172 9.81 1.10 -15.30
C THR A 172 10.21 2.32 -16.13
N THR A 173 10.05 2.25 -17.45
CA THR A 173 10.30 3.40 -18.33
C THR A 173 9.42 4.59 -17.96
N ILE A 174 8.12 4.35 -17.71
CA ILE A 174 7.18 5.40 -17.29
C ILE A 174 7.55 5.90 -15.90
N ALA A 175 7.80 5.02 -14.94
CA ALA A 175 8.11 5.37 -13.56
C ALA A 175 9.32 6.31 -13.46
N VAL A 176 10.44 5.93 -14.12
CA VAL A 176 11.67 6.72 -14.11
C VAL A 176 11.46 8.08 -14.78
N ASN A 177 10.86 8.11 -15.98
CA ASN A 177 10.68 9.37 -16.71
C ASN A 177 9.59 10.26 -16.09
N LEU A 178 8.56 9.69 -15.44
CA LEU A 178 7.56 10.44 -14.68
C LEU A 178 8.20 11.07 -13.43
N ALA A 179 9.07 10.33 -12.71
CA ALA A 179 9.80 10.87 -11.57
C ALA A 179 10.64 12.09 -11.97
N VAL A 180 11.35 12.01 -13.10
CA VAL A 180 12.12 13.14 -13.67
C VAL A 180 11.22 14.29 -14.09
N ALA A 181 10.05 14.03 -14.69
CA ALA A 181 9.10 15.06 -15.11
C ALA A 181 8.43 15.80 -13.95
N LEU A 182 8.25 15.12 -12.82
CA LEU A 182 7.67 15.68 -11.60
C LEU A 182 8.68 16.46 -10.75
N HIS A 183 9.97 16.14 -10.88
CA HIS A 183 11.05 16.75 -10.10
C HIS A 183 11.37 18.19 -10.57
N ASN A 184 11.57 19.10 -9.62
CA ASN A 184 12.16 20.42 -9.83
C ASN A 184 12.84 20.89 -8.51
N GLU A 185 13.38 22.11 -8.49
CA GLU A 185 14.11 22.65 -7.33
C GLU A 185 13.26 22.69 -6.03
N GLU A 186 11.95 22.88 -6.15
CA GLU A 186 11.02 22.96 -5.02
C GLU A 186 10.32 21.61 -4.73
N THR A 187 10.35 20.68 -5.68
CA THR A 187 9.61 19.43 -5.63
C THR A 187 10.56 18.24 -5.58
N ARG A 188 10.90 17.77 -4.37
CA ARG A 188 11.69 16.54 -4.18
C ARG A 188 10.89 15.33 -4.57
N VAL A 189 11.46 14.44 -5.38
CA VAL A 189 10.84 13.20 -5.83
C VAL A 189 11.72 12.00 -5.47
N ALA A 190 11.11 10.99 -4.89
CA ALA A 190 11.71 9.67 -4.71
C ALA A 190 11.11 8.68 -5.71
N ILE A 191 11.94 7.77 -6.23
CA ILE A 191 11.50 6.58 -6.94
C ILE A 191 11.94 5.34 -6.17
N VAL A 192 11.03 4.42 -5.94
CA VAL A 192 11.22 3.19 -5.17
C VAL A 192 10.99 1.99 -6.09
N ASP A 193 11.98 1.12 -6.18
CA ASP A 193 11.91 -0.09 -6.97
C ASP A 193 11.28 -1.25 -6.18
N ALA A 194 9.97 -1.44 -6.35
CA ALA A 194 9.22 -2.52 -5.72
C ALA A 194 9.20 -3.82 -6.55
N ASN A 195 9.92 -3.90 -7.67
CA ASN A 195 10.21 -5.15 -8.33
C ASN A 195 11.40 -5.84 -7.63
N LEU A 196 11.15 -6.45 -6.49
CA LEU A 196 12.16 -6.88 -5.53
C LEU A 196 13.09 -7.99 -6.04
N GLN A 197 12.68 -8.76 -7.04
CA GLN A 197 13.48 -9.86 -7.59
C GLN A 197 14.37 -9.42 -8.76
N PHE A 198 13.84 -8.59 -9.65
CA PHE A 198 14.49 -8.19 -10.90
C PHE A 198 14.22 -6.71 -11.16
N GLY A 199 14.57 -5.86 -10.19
CA GLY A 199 14.38 -4.42 -10.31
C GLY A 199 15.45 -3.76 -11.17
N ASP A 200 15.03 -2.82 -12.00
CA ASP A 200 15.85 -2.17 -13.00
C ASP A 200 15.92 -0.64 -12.86
N VAL A 201 15.24 -0.05 -11.87
CA VAL A 201 15.16 1.41 -11.72
C VAL A 201 16.54 2.07 -11.63
N ALA A 202 17.46 1.48 -10.85
CA ALA A 202 18.81 2.00 -10.71
C ALA A 202 19.57 1.95 -12.05
N ILE A 203 19.40 0.87 -12.83
CA ILE A 203 20.02 0.69 -14.16
C ILE A 203 19.50 1.74 -15.13
N PHE A 204 18.20 2.05 -15.11
CA PHE A 204 17.59 3.08 -15.97
C PHE A 204 18.08 4.51 -15.67
N LEU A 205 18.75 4.70 -14.53
CA LEU A 205 19.34 5.96 -14.10
C LEU A 205 20.88 5.90 -14.09
N ASN A 206 21.47 4.81 -14.63
CA ASN A 206 22.93 4.54 -14.61
C ASN A 206 23.53 4.62 -13.20
N GLU A 207 22.78 4.18 -12.19
CA GLU A 207 23.21 4.14 -10.80
C GLU A 207 23.62 2.73 -10.39
N GLN A 208 24.65 2.64 -9.58
CA GLN A 208 25.13 1.40 -8.97
C GLN A 208 25.11 1.59 -7.45
N GLY A 209 23.93 1.45 -6.84
CA GLY A 209 23.78 1.60 -5.40
C GLY A 209 24.29 0.37 -4.64
N LYS A 210 25.00 0.60 -3.53
CA LYS A 210 25.29 -0.44 -2.54
C LYS A 210 24.10 -0.64 -1.61
N ASN A 211 23.33 0.41 -1.38
CA ASN A 211 22.19 0.44 -0.47
C ASN A 211 20.89 0.12 -1.23
N THR A 212 19.98 -0.55 -0.56
CA THR A 212 18.74 -1.08 -1.12
C THR A 212 17.59 -0.88 -0.13
N ILE A 213 16.39 -1.27 -0.50
CA ILE A 213 15.21 -1.33 0.38
C ILE A 213 15.51 -2.06 1.71
N LEU A 214 16.39 -3.08 1.68
CA LEU A 214 16.75 -3.86 2.88
C LEU A 214 17.48 -3.04 3.95
N ASP A 215 18.06 -1.91 3.59
CA ASP A 215 18.77 -1.05 4.52
C ASP A 215 17.81 -0.10 5.28
N LEU A 216 16.57 0.07 4.79
CA LEU A 216 15.55 0.92 5.42
C LEU A 216 14.34 0.14 5.96
N ALA A 217 13.76 -0.79 5.18
CA ALA A 217 12.51 -1.44 5.51
C ALA A 217 12.53 -2.19 6.87
N PRO A 218 13.57 -2.98 7.21
CA PRO A 218 13.60 -3.72 8.48
C PRO A 218 13.67 -2.83 9.73
N ARG A 219 14.14 -1.59 9.59
CA ARG A 219 14.30 -0.62 10.68
C ARG A 219 13.38 0.59 10.55
N VAL A 220 12.26 0.44 9.87
CA VAL A 220 11.36 1.55 9.52
C VAL A 220 10.82 2.31 10.73
N ASP A 221 10.70 1.68 11.89
CA ASP A 221 10.22 2.30 13.14
C ASP A 221 11.30 3.17 13.82
N GLU A 222 12.57 3.12 13.36
CA GLU A 222 13.73 3.85 13.90
C GLU A 222 14.33 4.84 12.89
N LEU A 223 13.66 5.06 11.74
CA LEU A 223 14.17 5.92 10.69
C LEU A 223 14.17 7.40 11.09
N ASP A 224 15.25 8.06 10.75
CA ASP A 224 15.39 9.51 10.74
C ASP A 224 15.74 10.03 9.33
N PRO A 225 15.57 11.33 9.05
CA PRO A 225 15.85 11.89 7.72
C PRO A 225 17.29 11.71 7.26
N GLU A 226 18.27 11.73 8.17
CA GLU A 226 19.68 11.57 7.85
C GLU A 226 19.99 10.13 7.40
N THR A 227 19.44 9.14 8.08
CA THR A 227 19.53 7.72 7.69
C THR A 227 18.95 7.51 6.28
N VAL A 228 17.80 8.11 5.97
CA VAL A 228 17.18 8.01 4.65
C VAL A 228 18.07 8.69 3.60
N ASP A 229 18.54 9.91 3.83
CA ASP A 229 19.41 10.63 2.87
C ASP A 229 20.74 9.88 2.62
N ASN A 230 21.26 9.13 3.61
CA ASN A 230 22.49 8.31 3.46
C ASN A 230 22.25 7.03 2.65
N VAL A 231 21.04 6.48 2.64
CA VAL A 231 20.68 5.24 1.90
C VAL A 231 20.19 5.56 0.50
N MET A 232 19.41 6.62 0.34
CA MET A 232 18.85 7.04 -0.95
C MET A 232 19.94 7.50 -1.91
N ILE A 233 19.92 7.01 -3.14
CA ILE A 233 20.86 7.42 -4.19
C ILE A 233 20.31 8.68 -4.85
N LYS A 234 20.98 9.80 -4.71
CA LYS A 234 20.61 11.01 -5.45
C LYS A 234 21.26 10.98 -6.83
N ASN A 235 20.44 10.76 -7.86
CA ASN A 235 20.93 10.80 -9.24
C ASN A 235 21.37 12.21 -9.64
N ALA A 236 22.64 12.38 -9.98
CA ALA A 236 23.24 13.68 -10.25
C ALA A 236 22.65 14.39 -11.49
N ALA A 237 22.21 13.63 -12.50
CA ALA A 237 21.70 14.18 -13.75
C ALA A 237 20.24 14.67 -13.63
N SER A 238 19.41 13.98 -12.85
CA SER A 238 17.99 14.27 -12.73
C SER A 238 17.57 14.94 -11.42
N GLY A 239 18.40 14.82 -10.37
CA GLY A 239 18.05 15.24 -9.00
C GLY A 239 17.07 14.31 -8.27
N VAL A 240 16.56 13.27 -8.93
CA VAL A 240 15.63 12.29 -8.34
C VAL A 240 16.37 11.40 -7.35
N HIS A 241 15.72 11.07 -6.23
CA HIS A 241 16.25 10.15 -5.23
C HIS A 241 15.75 8.73 -5.50
N VAL A 242 16.65 7.76 -5.51
CA VAL A 242 16.37 6.37 -5.88
C VAL A 242 16.53 5.47 -4.67
N LEU A 243 15.55 4.62 -4.41
CA LEU A 243 15.65 3.49 -3.51
C LEU A 243 15.61 2.20 -4.32
N ALA A 244 16.76 1.55 -4.45
CA ALA A 244 16.90 0.36 -5.26
C ALA A 244 16.29 -0.88 -4.63
N SER A 245 15.85 -1.83 -5.46
CA SER A 245 15.50 -3.19 -5.07
C SER A 245 16.72 -3.95 -4.52
N PRO A 246 16.52 -5.09 -3.81
CA PRO A 246 17.61 -5.94 -3.40
C PRO A 246 18.51 -6.35 -4.57
N SER A 247 19.82 -6.34 -4.37
CA SER A 247 20.80 -6.70 -5.43
C SER A 247 20.80 -8.18 -5.82
N ARG A 248 20.09 -9.04 -5.07
CA ARG A 248 19.94 -10.47 -5.33
C ARG A 248 18.48 -10.91 -5.17
N PRO A 249 17.94 -11.69 -6.14
CA PRO A 249 16.52 -12.12 -6.13
C PRO A 249 16.10 -12.87 -4.87
N GLU A 250 17.00 -13.70 -4.30
CA GLU A 250 16.75 -14.45 -3.09
C GLU A 250 16.53 -13.58 -1.85
N ASN A 251 16.92 -12.33 -1.89
CA ASN A 251 16.69 -11.37 -0.80
C ASN A 251 15.32 -10.69 -0.88
N ALA A 252 14.57 -10.88 -1.94
CA ALA A 252 13.23 -10.30 -2.11
C ALA A 252 12.28 -10.71 -0.95
N GLU A 253 12.38 -11.95 -0.48
CA GLU A 253 11.55 -12.50 0.61
C GLU A 253 11.84 -11.87 1.98
N LYS A 254 12.96 -11.15 2.12
CA LYS A 254 13.31 -10.43 3.36
C LYS A 254 12.57 -9.10 3.52
N VAL A 255 11.90 -8.65 2.48
CA VAL A 255 11.13 -7.40 2.51
C VAL A 255 9.72 -7.73 2.96
N ASP A 256 9.42 -7.39 4.19
CA ASP A 256 8.07 -7.51 4.76
C ASP A 256 7.12 -6.44 4.19
N ALA A 257 5.88 -6.84 3.84
CA ALA A 257 4.92 -5.97 3.19
C ALA A 257 4.45 -4.79 4.07
N ASP A 258 4.29 -5.01 5.38
CA ASP A 258 3.89 -3.97 6.32
C ASP A 258 5.02 -2.96 6.55
N GLN A 259 6.26 -3.46 6.69
CA GLN A 259 7.45 -2.61 6.80
C GLN A 259 7.63 -1.77 5.54
N PHE A 260 7.39 -2.36 4.37
CA PHE A 260 7.46 -1.64 3.10
C PHE A 260 6.39 -0.55 3.00
N ALA A 261 5.14 -0.84 3.36
CA ALA A 261 4.07 0.16 3.40
C ALA A 261 4.38 1.31 4.38
N LYS A 262 4.92 1.00 5.58
CA LYS A 262 5.37 2.02 6.54
C LYS A 262 6.49 2.88 5.96
N LEU A 263 7.47 2.26 5.28
CA LEU A 263 8.56 2.96 4.62
C LEU A 263 8.05 3.95 3.57
N LEU A 264 7.11 3.55 2.73
CA LEU A 264 6.49 4.47 1.75
C LEU A 264 5.79 5.66 2.42
N ARG A 265 5.07 5.41 3.54
CA ARG A 265 4.44 6.49 4.32
C ARG A 265 5.49 7.42 4.94
N TYR A 266 6.60 6.90 5.43
CA TYR A 266 7.69 7.72 5.94
C TYR A 266 8.34 8.55 4.82
N LEU A 267 8.67 7.95 3.68
CA LEU A 267 9.21 8.66 2.53
C LEU A 267 8.26 9.77 2.04
N SER A 268 6.94 9.57 2.11
CA SER A 268 5.96 10.61 1.74
C SER A 268 5.94 11.83 2.68
N GLN A 269 6.63 11.78 3.84
CA GLN A 269 6.84 12.96 4.68
C GLN A 269 8.06 13.77 4.24
N LEU A 270 9.00 13.15 3.52
CA LEU A 270 10.26 13.77 3.08
C LEU A 270 10.24 14.21 1.61
N TYR A 271 9.39 13.60 0.79
CA TYR A 271 9.31 13.80 -0.66
C TYR A 271 7.90 14.21 -1.07
N ALA A 272 7.78 15.16 -1.98
CA ALA A 272 6.49 15.58 -2.53
C ALA A 272 5.80 14.46 -3.36
N TYR A 273 6.61 13.63 -4.03
CA TYR A 273 6.14 12.43 -4.74
C TYR A 273 7.05 11.24 -4.43
N VAL A 274 6.42 10.10 -4.15
CA VAL A 274 7.06 8.80 -4.04
C VAL A 274 6.50 7.92 -5.17
N ILE A 275 7.28 7.78 -6.24
CA ILE A 275 6.91 6.93 -7.38
C ILE A 275 7.36 5.51 -7.08
N VAL A 276 6.44 4.56 -7.15
CA VAL A 276 6.72 3.15 -6.89
C VAL A 276 6.61 2.36 -8.19
N ASP A 277 7.72 1.82 -8.67
CA ASP A 277 7.76 0.90 -9.80
C ASP A 277 7.54 -0.54 -9.33
N SER A 278 6.59 -1.25 -9.87
CA SER A 278 6.19 -2.56 -9.40
C SER A 278 6.26 -3.62 -10.51
N SER A 279 6.47 -4.87 -10.10
CA SER A 279 6.37 -6.02 -11.01
C SER A 279 4.92 -6.25 -11.46
N ALA A 280 4.74 -7.05 -12.52
CA ALA A 280 3.41 -7.44 -13.00
C ALA A 280 2.68 -8.43 -12.07
N TYR A 281 3.37 -8.98 -11.09
CA TYR A 281 2.82 -9.96 -10.14
C TYR A 281 2.21 -9.27 -8.92
N LEU A 282 1.08 -9.80 -8.46
CA LEU A 282 0.42 -9.35 -7.23
C LEU A 282 1.06 -10.08 -6.04
N THR A 283 2.21 -9.59 -5.61
CA THR A 283 2.86 -10.02 -4.35
C THR A 283 2.23 -9.30 -3.16
N ASP A 284 2.50 -9.76 -1.93
CA ASP A 284 2.02 -9.09 -0.71
C ASP A 284 2.52 -7.64 -0.64
N VAL A 285 3.78 -7.39 -1.07
CA VAL A 285 4.32 -6.04 -1.20
C VAL A 285 3.52 -5.21 -2.21
N THR A 286 3.21 -5.77 -3.40
CA THR A 286 2.38 -5.06 -4.39
C THR A 286 0.98 -4.74 -3.84
N LEU A 287 0.36 -5.67 -3.11
CA LEU A 287 -0.94 -5.46 -2.47
C LEU A 287 -0.88 -4.37 -1.40
N SER A 288 0.17 -4.34 -0.57
CA SER A 288 0.36 -3.29 0.44
C SER A 288 0.56 -1.90 -0.19
N VAL A 289 1.22 -1.83 -1.35
CA VAL A 289 1.36 -0.58 -2.12
C VAL A 289 0.04 -0.13 -2.71
N LEU A 290 -0.78 -1.04 -3.26
CA LEU A 290 -2.12 -0.72 -3.79
C LEU A 290 -3.01 -0.06 -2.75
N ASP A 291 -2.97 -0.55 -1.50
CA ASP A 291 -3.71 0.03 -0.39
C ASP A 291 -3.16 1.42 -0.01
N THR A 292 -1.84 1.53 0.07
CA THR A 292 -1.15 2.74 0.56
C THR A 292 -1.11 3.88 -0.47
N ALA A 293 -1.15 3.58 -1.78
CA ALA A 293 -1.00 4.55 -2.86
C ALA A 293 -2.13 5.58 -2.90
N ASP A 294 -1.75 6.83 -3.18
CA ASP A 294 -2.69 7.93 -3.44
C ASP A 294 -3.19 7.89 -4.88
N ALA A 295 -2.39 7.40 -5.83
CA ALA A 295 -2.80 7.14 -7.20
C ALA A 295 -2.15 5.86 -7.75
N ILE A 296 -2.85 5.18 -8.64
CA ILE A 296 -2.41 3.98 -9.35
C ILE A 296 -2.40 4.30 -10.85
N VAL A 297 -1.22 4.45 -11.42
CA VAL A 297 -1.03 4.58 -12.86
C VAL A 297 -1.10 3.19 -13.47
N LEU A 298 -2.28 2.82 -13.95
CA LEU A 298 -2.52 1.55 -14.62
C LEU A 298 -2.11 1.64 -16.08
N VAL A 299 -1.05 0.92 -16.45
CA VAL A 299 -0.47 0.96 -17.78
C VAL A 299 -0.97 -0.20 -18.63
N ALA A 300 -1.51 0.09 -19.79
CA ALA A 300 -1.84 -0.91 -20.82
C ALA A 300 -1.21 -0.55 -22.16
N THR A 301 -0.99 -1.57 -22.99
CA THR A 301 -0.55 -1.43 -24.39
C THR A 301 -1.72 -1.69 -25.35
N GLN A 302 -1.56 -1.29 -26.61
CA GLN A 302 -2.57 -1.34 -27.67
C GLN A 302 -2.74 -2.76 -28.25
N ASP A 303 -2.94 -3.75 -27.34
CA ASP A 303 -3.17 -5.14 -27.69
C ASP A 303 -4.25 -5.77 -26.80
N ILE A 304 -4.99 -6.73 -27.34
CA ILE A 304 -6.13 -7.36 -26.67
C ILE A 304 -5.76 -8.04 -25.34
N PRO A 305 -4.65 -8.81 -25.23
CA PRO A 305 -4.23 -9.39 -23.97
C PRO A 305 -3.96 -8.35 -22.86
N SER A 306 -3.33 -7.21 -23.19
CA SER A 306 -3.07 -6.13 -22.24
C SER A 306 -4.37 -5.49 -21.74
N ILE A 307 -5.30 -5.21 -22.66
CA ILE A 307 -6.61 -4.64 -22.35
C ILE A 307 -7.44 -5.60 -21.50
N LYS A 308 -7.45 -6.90 -21.85
CA LYS A 308 -8.12 -7.94 -21.06
C LYS A 308 -7.57 -7.99 -19.63
N ASN A 309 -6.24 -8.01 -19.48
CA ASN A 309 -5.62 -8.08 -18.16
C ASN A 309 -5.89 -6.81 -17.33
N ALA A 310 -5.89 -5.63 -17.97
CA ALA A 310 -6.30 -4.38 -17.33
C ALA A 310 -7.74 -4.46 -16.81
N ARG A 311 -8.67 -5.06 -17.58
CA ARG A 311 -10.06 -5.31 -17.15
C ARG A 311 -10.11 -6.17 -15.89
N LEU A 312 -9.44 -7.32 -15.92
CA LEU A 312 -9.42 -8.23 -14.78
C LEU A 312 -8.82 -7.58 -13.53
N PHE A 313 -7.83 -6.72 -13.71
CA PHE A 313 -7.24 -5.96 -12.61
C PHE A 313 -8.21 -4.91 -12.06
N LEU A 314 -8.94 -4.19 -12.91
CA LEU A 314 -9.97 -3.25 -12.48
C LEU A 314 -11.09 -3.94 -11.68
N ASP A 315 -11.52 -5.12 -12.11
CA ASP A 315 -12.51 -5.92 -11.39
C ASP A 315 -11.97 -6.37 -10.02
N LEU A 316 -10.68 -6.72 -9.95
CA LEU A 316 -9.99 -7.02 -8.69
C LEU A 316 -9.95 -5.80 -7.75
N LEU A 317 -9.59 -4.61 -8.26
CA LEU A 317 -9.55 -3.37 -7.45
C LEU A 317 -10.93 -3.04 -6.85
N GLN A 318 -12.03 -3.31 -7.57
CA GLN A 318 -13.37 -3.18 -7.03
C GLN A 318 -13.61 -4.16 -5.87
N THR A 319 -13.17 -5.41 -6.01
CA THR A 319 -13.27 -6.43 -4.95
C THR A 319 -12.44 -6.04 -3.71
N LEU A 320 -11.32 -5.35 -3.91
CA LEU A 320 -10.46 -4.82 -2.85
C LEU A 320 -10.96 -3.49 -2.26
N ASN A 321 -12.13 -2.99 -2.69
CA ASN A 321 -12.68 -1.70 -2.30
C ASN A 321 -11.73 -0.51 -2.57
N ILE A 322 -10.85 -0.62 -3.56
CA ILE A 322 -9.99 0.48 -3.97
C ILE A 322 -10.79 1.45 -4.84
N PRO A 323 -10.91 2.73 -4.45
CA PRO A 323 -11.73 3.70 -5.17
C PRO A 323 -11.25 3.89 -6.61
N ALA A 324 -12.19 3.92 -7.57
CA ALA A 324 -11.90 4.14 -8.98
C ALA A 324 -11.19 5.49 -9.25
N GLU A 325 -11.40 6.46 -8.38
CA GLU A 325 -10.77 7.78 -8.42
C GLU A 325 -9.25 7.72 -8.23
N LYS A 326 -8.73 6.67 -7.55
CA LYS A 326 -7.28 6.43 -7.44
C LYS A 326 -6.66 6.03 -8.79
N ILE A 327 -7.44 5.50 -9.75
CA ILE A 327 -6.93 4.92 -10.99
C ILE A 327 -6.66 6.01 -12.02
N ALA A 328 -5.42 6.05 -12.51
CA ALA A 328 -4.96 6.85 -13.62
C ALA A 328 -4.63 5.92 -14.79
N PHE A 329 -5.60 5.67 -15.68
CA PHE A 329 -5.40 4.74 -16.79
C PHE A 329 -4.58 5.39 -17.90
N VAL A 330 -3.52 4.70 -18.33
CA VAL A 330 -2.54 5.16 -19.34
C VAL A 330 -2.40 4.14 -20.45
N MET A 331 -2.51 4.58 -21.67
CA MET A 331 -2.19 3.76 -22.84
C MET A 331 -0.77 4.07 -23.31
N ASN A 332 0.12 3.08 -23.21
CA ASN A 332 1.52 3.19 -23.63
C ASN A 332 1.76 2.49 -24.98
N LYS A 333 2.86 2.86 -25.65
CA LYS A 333 3.27 2.33 -26.95
C LYS A 333 2.17 2.48 -28.02
N PHE A 334 1.48 3.62 -27.98
CA PHE A 334 0.39 3.88 -28.92
C PHE A 334 0.89 4.12 -30.34
N ASP A 335 0.37 3.35 -31.30
CA ASP A 335 0.62 3.46 -32.72
C ASP A 335 -0.69 3.76 -33.46
N LYS A 336 -0.76 4.90 -34.14
CA LYS A 336 -1.94 5.33 -34.92
C LYS A 336 -2.36 4.36 -36.04
N ARG A 337 -1.45 3.47 -36.46
CA ARG A 337 -1.70 2.46 -37.49
C ARG A 337 -2.53 1.27 -36.99
N ILE A 338 -2.62 1.08 -35.67
CA ILE A 338 -3.39 0.00 -35.04
C ILE A 338 -4.83 0.48 -34.83
N ALA A 339 -5.80 -0.31 -35.23
CA ALA A 339 -7.22 0.03 -35.19
C ALA A 339 -7.89 -0.02 -33.80
N ILE A 340 -7.10 0.00 -32.73
CA ILE A 340 -7.57 0.04 -31.32
C ILE A 340 -7.39 1.47 -30.82
N SER A 341 -8.46 2.25 -30.73
CA SER A 341 -8.35 3.63 -30.26
C SER A 341 -8.41 3.74 -28.72
N PRO A 342 -7.69 4.70 -28.13
CA PRO A 342 -7.71 4.95 -26.69
C PRO A 342 -9.12 5.20 -26.15
N GLU A 343 -9.96 5.93 -26.91
CA GLU A 343 -11.33 6.28 -26.55
C GLU A 343 -12.18 5.01 -26.38
N LYS A 344 -12.15 4.11 -27.40
CA LYS A 344 -12.90 2.83 -27.33
C LYS A 344 -12.41 1.93 -26.20
N VAL A 345 -11.12 1.93 -25.90
CA VAL A 345 -10.56 1.19 -24.78
C VAL A 345 -11.07 1.79 -23.46
N GLY A 346 -11.03 3.11 -23.33
CA GLY A 346 -11.54 3.81 -22.15
C GLY A 346 -13.03 3.53 -21.91
N GLU A 347 -13.86 3.63 -22.94
CA GLU A 347 -15.30 3.30 -22.87
C GLU A 347 -15.52 1.85 -22.44
N ASN A 348 -14.79 0.91 -23.05
CA ASN A 348 -14.90 -0.51 -22.73
C ASN A 348 -14.48 -0.83 -21.29
N LEU A 349 -13.41 -0.23 -20.79
CA LEU A 349 -12.92 -0.38 -19.43
C LEU A 349 -13.68 0.48 -18.40
N LYS A 350 -14.56 1.38 -18.84
CA LYS A 350 -15.23 2.41 -18.03
C LYS A 350 -14.20 3.26 -17.24
N GLN A 351 -13.07 3.55 -17.88
CA GLN A 351 -12.00 4.36 -17.33
C GLN A 351 -11.66 5.51 -18.29
N THR A 352 -11.47 6.70 -17.73
CA THR A 352 -10.93 7.81 -18.52
C THR A 352 -9.45 7.56 -18.82
N VAL A 353 -9.06 7.59 -20.09
CA VAL A 353 -7.65 7.52 -20.47
C VAL A 353 -6.99 8.85 -20.10
N LEU A 354 -6.17 8.83 -19.05
CA LEU A 354 -5.53 10.03 -18.52
C LEU A 354 -4.44 10.55 -19.44
N ALA A 355 -3.68 9.65 -20.04
CA ALA A 355 -2.64 9.99 -21.00
C ALA A 355 -2.42 8.86 -22.02
N VAL A 356 -1.95 9.26 -23.21
CA VAL A 356 -1.53 8.35 -24.29
C VAL A 356 -0.07 8.65 -24.60
N ILE A 357 0.79 7.63 -24.44
CA ILE A 357 2.23 7.73 -24.71
C ILE A 357 2.49 7.03 -26.07
N PRO A 358 2.93 7.77 -27.08
CA PRO A 358 3.20 7.20 -28.40
C PRO A 358 4.34 6.17 -28.38
N LEU A 359 4.27 5.21 -29.29
CA LEU A 359 5.39 4.32 -29.59
C LEU A 359 6.53 5.14 -30.21
N ASP A 360 7.67 5.20 -29.51
CA ASP A 360 8.84 5.97 -29.90
C ASP A 360 10.13 5.20 -29.59
N GLU A 361 10.35 4.12 -30.33
CA GLU A 361 11.52 3.25 -30.14
C GLU A 361 12.84 3.99 -30.35
N ARG A 362 12.86 5.00 -31.22
CA ARG A 362 14.06 5.77 -31.53
C ARG A 362 14.55 6.61 -30.36
N THR A 363 13.62 7.07 -29.52
CA THR A 363 13.93 7.82 -28.31
C THR A 363 14.14 6.88 -27.10
N VAL A 364 13.23 5.92 -26.94
CA VAL A 364 13.16 5.11 -25.71
C VAL A 364 14.29 4.07 -25.64
N ILE A 365 14.54 3.30 -26.71
CA ILE A 365 15.54 2.22 -26.68
C ILE A 365 16.95 2.74 -26.39
N PRO A 366 17.47 3.79 -27.06
CA PRO A 366 18.80 4.33 -26.73
C PRO A 366 18.87 4.94 -25.32
N ALA A 367 17.80 5.55 -24.83
CA ALA A 367 17.74 6.10 -23.48
C ALA A 367 17.86 5.00 -22.42
N VAL A 368 17.09 3.92 -22.54
CA VAL A 368 17.18 2.75 -21.66
C VAL A 368 18.58 2.13 -21.69
N ASN A 369 19.14 1.89 -22.87
CA ASN A 369 20.46 1.26 -23.01
C ASN A 369 21.62 2.12 -22.47
N ARG A 370 21.44 3.44 -22.40
CA ARG A 370 22.43 4.36 -21.81
C ARG A 370 22.21 4.58 -20.31
N GLY A 371 21.09 4.14 -19.76
CA GLY A 371 20.70 4.47 -18.40
C GLY A 371 20.45 5.98 -18.19
N VAL A 372 19.98 6.67 -19.22
CA VAL A 372 19.69 8.11 -19.18
C VAL A 372 18.22 8.34 -19.54
N PRO A 373 17.41 8.83 -18.60
CA PRO A 373 16.00 9.13 -18.85
C PRO A 373 15.85 10.11 -20.04
N PHE A 374 14.97 9.79 -20.98
CA PHE A 374 14.77 10.65 -22.16
C PHE A 374 14.13 12.00 -21.83
N MET A 375 13.53 12.14 -20.64
CA MET A 375 13.02 13.42 -20.15
C MET A 375 14.15 14.43 -19.84
N LEU A 376 15.40 13.99 -19.71
CA LEU A 376 16.59 14.86 -19.55
C LEU A 376 17.11 15.37 -20.90
N ASP A 377 16.86 14.64 -21.98
CA ASP A 377 17.35 14.99 -23.31
C ASP A 377 16.41 16.02 -23.99
N ASN A 378 15.59 15.56 -24.92
CA ASN A 378 14.72 16.43 -25.74
C ASN A 378 13.25 16.24 -25.39
N LYS A 379 12.68 17.18 -24.66
CA LYS A 379 11.25 17.19 -24.24
C LYS A 379 10.25 17.28 -25.41
N THR A 380 10.72 17.55 -26.65
CA THR A 380 9.86 17.63 -27.83
C THR A 380 9.58 16.29 -28.50
N GLN A 381 10.32 15.23 -28.12
CA GLN A 381 10.10 13.87 -28.63
C GLN A 381 8.71 13.33 -28.27
N PRO A 382 8.11 12.48 -29.11
CA PRO A 382 6.74 12.00 -28.87
C PRO A 382 6.54 11.32 -27.50
N ALA A 383 7.46 10.42 -27.10
CA ALA A 383 7.38 9.77 -25.82
C ALA A 383 7.53 10.77 -24.64
N ALA A 384 8.45 11.73 -24.75
CA ALA A 384 8.66 12.75 -23.73
C ALA A 384 7.45 13.66 -23.53
N ARG A 385 6.79 14.07 -24.63
CA ARG A 385 5.53 14.81 -24.56
C ARG A 385 4.44 14.00 -23.87
N GLY A 386 4.32 12.68 -24.16
CA GLY A 386 3.37 11.80 -23.52
C GLY A 386 3.57 11.71 -22.00
N ILE A 387 4.83 11.61 -21.55
CA ILE A 387 5.17 11.62 -20.11
C ILE A 387 4.88 12.98 -19.50
N TYR A 388 5.20 14.08 -20.16
CA TYR A 388 4.89 15.42 -19.66
C TYR A 388 3.38 15.61 -19.48
N MET A 389 2.57 15.21 -20.46
CA MET A 389 1.11 15.26 -20.34
C MET A 389 0.59 14.37 -19.20
N LEU A 390 1.19 13.19 -19.00
CA LEU A 390 0.87 12.32 -17.88
C LEU A 390 1.17 13.01 -16.53
N ALA A 391 2.35 13.64 -16.40
CA ALA A 391 2.75 14.34 -15.18
C ALA A 391 1.77 15.47 -14.84
N GLU A 392 1.40 16.31 -15.81
CA GLU A 392 0.44 17.41 -15.61
C GLU A 392 -0.96 16.91 -15.26
N ALA A 393 -1.46 15.89 -15.98
CA ALA A 393 -2.77 15.32 -15.72
C ALA A 393 -2.83 14.62 -14.34
N LEU A 394 -1.75 13.96 -13.94
CA LEU A 394 -1.63 13.31 -12.62
C LEU A 394 -1.62 14.34 -11.50
N ARG A 395 -0.84 15.43 -11.64
CA ARG A 395 -0.85 16.55 -10.68
C ARG A 395 -2.25 17.11 -10.50
N ALA A 396 -2.94 17.44 -11.61
CA ALA A 396 -4.30 17.97 -11.57
C ALA A 396 -5.28 17.00 -10.88
N LYS A 397 -5.17 15.69 -11.16
CA LYS A 397 -6.00 14.64 -10.56
C LYS A 397 -5.78 14.56 -9.04
N LEU A 398 -4.53 14.59 -8.58
CA LEU A 398 -4.18 14.51 -7.16
C LEU A 398 -4.66 15.75 -6.39
N VAL A 399 -4.46 16.95 -6.94
CA VAL A 399 -4.94 18.19 -6.32
C VAL A 399 -6.47 18.23 -6.23
N LYS A 400 -7.18 17.83 -7.30
CA LYS A 400 -8.64 17.78 -7.28
C LYS A 400 -9.14 16.84 -6.18
N ARG A 401 -8.53 15.67 -6.03
CA ARG A 401 -8.90 14.71 -5.01
C ARG A 401 -8.66 15.25 -3.58
N GLU A 402 -7.56 15.93 -3.32
CA GLU A 402 -7.32 16.58 -2.03
C GLU A 402 -8.41 17.62 -1.69
N MET A 403 -8.82 18.42 -2.67
CA MET A 403 -9.89 19.39 -2.49
C MET A 403 -11.23 18.72 -2.15
N GLU A 404 -11.56 17.61 -2.81
CA GLU A 404 -12.79 16.85 -2.58
C GLU A 404 -12.78 16.17 -1.20
N GLU A 405 -11.65 15.58 -0.78
CA GLU A 405 -11.47 14.99 0.55
C GLU A 405 -11.59 16.05 1.66
N SER A 406 -10.97 17.23 1.48
CA SER A 406 -11.03 18.34 2.41
C SER A 406 -12.44 18.92 2.55
N GLN A 407 -13.20 19.03 1.44
CA GLN A 407 -14.59 19.49 1.47
C GLN A 407 -15.52 18.47 2.14
N THR A 408 -15.24 17.20 2.02
CA THR A 408 -16.04 16.12 2.65
C THR A 408 -15.80 16.10 4.16
N MET A 409 -14.55 16.34 4.61
CA MET A 409 -14.24 16.50 6.04
C MET A 409 -14.84 17.76 6.67
N ALA A 410 -14.90 18.86 5.94
CA ALA A 410 -15.50 20.11 6.42
C ALA A 410 -17.03 20.08 6.53
N LYS A 411 -17.68 19.09 5.89
CA LYS A 411 -19.15 18.90 5.93
C LYS A 411 -19.61 17.86 6.98
N ARG A 412 -18.66 17.13 7.59
CA ARG A 412 -18.91 16.19 8.71
C ARG A 412 -18.59 16.85 10.04
#